data_6300f5952fc1789e26969fdd67ea9400
#
_entry.id   6300f5952fc1789e26969fdd67ea9400
#
_cell.length_a   1.000
_cell.length_b   1.000
_cell.length_c   1.000
_cell.angle_alpha   90.00
_cell.angle_beta   90.00
_cell.angle_gamma   90.00
#
_symmetry.space_group_name_H-M   'P 1'
#
loop_
_entity.id
_entity.type
_entity.pdbx_description
1 polymer ?
#
loop_
_entity_poly.entity_id
_entity_poly.type
_entity_poly.pdbx_seq_one_letter_code
_entity_poly.pdbx_strand_id
1 'polypeptide(L)'
;MTGPVLFDFGGTLDADGVPWGERMYRGYRAAGGRAAPAAFDAGFRESDRLLALMPGIAGLGLSAMVERQIELLRPLLPDGRAVDARAWAAGFLGAMRVTAVRNLPVLRGLTRTRPLGVISNFTGNLRPCLEELGLLDCFDVVLDSAVVGLRKPDARLFQVAFTAFARSAEECWMVGDSPAADIAGAAAVGCSTCWLAPAERPLPAGLTPDRRIGSLTELPAVLD
;
A
#
# COMPACT_ATOMS: atom_id res chain seq x y z
N MET A 1 17.09 -2.78 21.57
CA MET A 1 16.62 -2.23 20.29
C MET A 1 15.09 -2.24 20.35
N THR A 2 14.47 -1.16 19.93
CA THR A 2 13.02 -1.07 19.77
C THR A 2 12.54 -2.07 18.72
N GLY A 3 11.32 -2.60 18.87
CA GLY A 3 10.78 -3.64 17.99
C GLY A 3 10.56 -3.19 16.55
N PRO A 4 10.42 -4.13 15.61
CA PRO A 4 10.25 -3.86 14.20
C PRO A 4 8.98 -3.07 13.88
N VAL A 5 9.00 -2.31 12.78
CA VAL A 5 7.79 -1.72 12.20
C VAL A 5 7.54 -2.32 10.82
N LEU A 6 6.36 -2.88 10.67
CA LEU A 6 5.82 -3.39 9.42
C LEU A 6 4.92 -2.33 8.78
N PHE A 7 5.08 -2.12 7.50
CA PHE A 7 4.28 -1.17 6.72
C PHE A 7 3.47 -1.90 5.65
N ASP A 8 2.26 -1.47 5.40
CA ASP A 8 1.65 -1.70 4.09
C ASP A 8 2.27 -0.78 3.04
N PHE A 9 2.07 -1.08 1.75
CA PHE A 9 2.57 -0.25 0.65
C PHE A 9 1.49 0.68 0.12
N GLY A 10 0.46 0.12 -0.54
CA GLY A 10 -0.49 0.87 -1.35
C GLY A 10 -1.56 1.60 -0.55
N GLY A 11 -1.44 2.89 -0.36
CA GLY A 11 -2.26 3.71 0.53
C GLY A 11 -1.50 4.14 1.78
N THR A 12 -0.36 3.51 2.04
CA THR A 12 0.45 3.77 3.24
C THR A 12 1.78 4.45 2.90
N LEU A 13 2.72 3.75 2.26
CA LEU A 13 4.03 4.33 1.92
C LEU A 13 3.96 5.36 0.80
N ASP A 14 3.00 5.23 -0.08
CA ASP A 14 2.79 6.01 -1.29
C ASP A 14 1.62 7.00 -1.21
N ALA A 15 0.93 7.04 -0.06
CA ALA A 15 -0.21 7.92 0.19
C ALA A 15 -0.45 8.10 1.69
N ASP A 16 -1.34 9.03 2.08
CA ASP A 16 -1.70 9.28 3.46
C ASP A 16 -3.07 8.63 3.79
N GLY A 17 -3.11 7.31 3.76
CA GLY A 17 -4.31 6.54 4.10
C GLY A 17 -5.40 6.58 3.04
N VAL A 18 -5.07 6.94 1.79
CA VAL A 18 -6.02 6.92 0.68
C VAL A 18 -5.79 5.67 -0.17
N PRO A 19 -6.76 4.73 -0.22
CA PRO A 19 -6.60 3.47 -0.94
C PRO A 19 -6.28 3.65 -2.42
N TRP A 20 -5.55 2.68 -2.98
CA TRP A 20 -5.12 2.70 -4.38
C TRP A 20 -6.28 2.90 -5.37
N GLY A 21 -7.36 2.13 -5.22
CA GLY A 21 -8.54 2.24 -6.10
C GLY A 21 -9.20 3.62 -6.07
N GLU A 22 -9.28 4.24 -4.89
CA GLU A 22 -9.83 5.59 -4.73
C GLU A 22 -8.96 6.63 -5.45
N ARG A 23 -7.63 6.54 -5.32
CA ARG A 23 -6.69 7.43 -6.02
C ARG A 23 -6.71 7.21 -7.53
N MET A 24 -6.82 5.96 -7.98
CA MET A 24 -6.99 5.63 -9.40
C MET A 24 -8.27 6.22 -9.96
N TYR A 25 -9.39 6.17 -9.20
CA TYR A 25 -10.63 6.83 -9.59
C TYR A 25 -10.50 8.35 -9.68
N ARG A 26 -9.85 8.99 -8.70
CA ARG A 26 -9.60 10.43 -8.73
C ARG A 26 -8.79 10.82 -9.97
N GLY A 27 -7.73 10.06 -10.29
CA GLY A 27 -6.92 10.27 -11.50
C GLY A 27 -7.72 10.09 -12.79
N TYR A 28 -8.56 9.04 -12.85
CA TYR A 28 -9.48 8.82 -13.97
C TYR A 28 -10.43 10.01 -14.17
N ARG A 29 -11.03 10.52 -13.09
CA ARG A 29 -11.91 11.70 -13.14
C ARG A 29 -11.17 12.95 -13.61
N ALA A 30 -9.95 13.18 -13.13
CA ALA A 30 -9.09 14.31 -13.52
C ALA A 30 -8.67 14.23 -15.01
N ALA A 31 -8.50 13.01 -15.56
CA ALA A 31 -8.21 12.76 -16.95
C ALA A 31 -9.44 12.78 -17.88
N GLY A 32 -10.60 13.24 -17.38
CA GLY A 32 -11.83 13.42 -18.16
C GLY A 32 -12.83 12.26 -18.09
N GLY A 33 -12.55 11.23 -17.29
CA GLY A 33 -13.44 10.09 -17.13
C GLY A 33 -14.77 10.43 -16.42
N ARG A 34 -15.85 9.73 -16.77
CA ARG A 34 -17.21 10.04 -16.30
C ARG A 34 -17.96 8.83 -15.72
N ALA A 35 -17.37 7.63 -15.75
CA ALA A 35 -18.01 6.45 -15.17
C ALA A 35 -18.41 6.68 -13.69
N ALA A 36 -19.54 6.13 -13.30
CA ALA A 36 -19.97 6.14 -11.90
C ALA A 36 -19.00 5.33 -11.02
N PRO A 37 -18.86 5.65 -9.72
CA PRO A 37 -17.95 4.95 -8.81
C PRO A 37 -18.10 3.43 -8.86
N ALA A 38 -19.31 2.90 -8.80
CA ALA A 38 -19.57 1.46 -8.82
C ALA A 38 -19.08 0.77 -10.11
N ALA A 39 -19.24 1.41 -11.27
CA ALA A 39 -18.75 0.88 -12.54
C ALA A 39 -17.21 0.92 -12.59
N PHE A 40 -16.61 1.98 -12.08
CA PHE A 40 -15.16 2.08 -11.96
C PHE A 40 -14.60 0.99 -11.03
N ASP A 41 -15.18 0.82 -9.84
CA ASP A 41 -14.74 -0.18 -8.87
C ASP A 41 -14.83 -1.62 -9.42
N ALA A 42 -15.87 -1.93 -10.20
CA ALA A 42 -15.99 -3.22 -10.86
C ALA A 42 -14.86 -3.42 -11.90
N GLY A 43 -14.63 -2.42 -12.76
CA GLY A 43 -13.54 -2.45 -13.75
C GLY A 43 -12.16 -2.51 -13.08
N PHE A 44 -11.96 -1.74 -12.01
CA PHE A 44 -10.71 -1.71 -11.26
C PHE A 44 -10.36 -3.10 -10.67
N ARG A 45 -11.31 -3.75 -9.99
CA ARG A 45 -11.09 -5.11 -9.47
C ARG A 45 -10.75 -6.12 -10.56
N GLU A 46 -11.41 -6.02 -11.71
CA GLU A 46 -11.11 -6.91 -12.84
C GLU A 46 -9.75 -6.61 -13.46
N SER A 47 -9.38 -5.34 -13.63
CA SER A 47 -8.04 -4.97 -14.12
C SER A 47 -6.94 -5.42 -13.16
N ASP A 48 -7.16 -5.33 -11.84
CA ASP A 48 -6.23 -5.81 -10.82
C ASP A 48 -6.04 -7.35 -10.90
N ARG A 49 -7.15 -8.07 -11.08
CA ARG A 49 -7.12 -9.52 -11.30
C ARG A 49 -6.34 -9.89 -12.57
N LEU A 50 -6.57 -9.18 -13.68
CA LEU A 50 -5.87 -9.42 -14.95
C LEU A 50 -4.39 -9.09 -14.84
N LEU A 51 -4.06 -8.00 -14.15
CA LEU A 51 -2.68 -7.58 -13.91
C LEU A 51 -1.90 -8.65 -13.13
N ALA A 52 -2.50 -9.19 -12.06
CA ALA A 52 -1.87 -10.24 -11.23
C ALA A 52 -1.61 -11.55 -12.00
N LEU A 53 -2.38 -11.81 -13.07
CA LEU A 53 -2.20 -13.00 -13.92
C LEU A 53 -1.25 -12.76 -15.10
N MET A 54 -0.75 -11.54 -15.28
CA MET A 54 0.04 -11.18 -16.45
C MET A 54 1.44 -11.80 -16.38
N PRO A 55 1.87 -12.51 -17.43
CA PRO A 55 3.25 -12.99 -17.53
C PRO A 55 4.26 -11.85 -17.43
N GLY A 56 5.29 -12.02 -16.61
CA GLY A 56 6.35 -11.02 -16.44
C GLY A 56 6.04 -9.89 -15.47
N ILE A 57 4.88 -9.89 -14.80
CA ILE A 57 4.51 -8.87 -13.80
C ILE A 57 5.60 -8.68 -12.74
N ALA A 58 6.23 -9.75 -12.29
CA ALA A 58 7.26 -9.72 -11.24
C ALA A 58 8.48 -8.83 -11.57
N GLY A 59 8.75 -8.57 -12.84
CA GLY A 59 9.85 -7.72 -13.29
C GLY A 59 9.45 -6.26 -13.57
N LEU A 60 8.16 -5.91 -13.49
CA LEU A 60 7.72 -4.55 -13.79
C LEU A 60 7.97 -3.61 -12.60
N GLY A 61 8.61 -2.48 -12.88
CA GLY A 61 8.64 -1.34 -11.98
C GLY A 61 7.27 -0.67 -11.86
N LEU A 62 7.17 0.27 -10.94
CA LEU A 62 5.92 0.96 -10.61
C LEU A 62 5.27 1.65 -11.81
N SER A 63 6.05 2.41 -12.58
CA SER A 63 5.53 3.15 -13.74
C SER A 63 4.92 2.22 -14.78
N ALA A 64 5.67 1.19 -15.18
CA ALA A 64 5.20 0.21 -16.16
C ALA A 64 3.97 -0.58 -15.66
N MET A 65 3.94 -0.92 -14.37
CA MET A 65 2.79 -1.58 -13.76
C MET A 65 1.54 -0.70 -13.78
N VAL A 66 1.65 0.57 -13.40
CA VAL A 66 0.51 1.52 -13.39
C VAL A 66 0.00 1.75 -14.81
N GLU A 67 0.89 1.96 -15.78
CA GLU A 67 0.51 2.09 -17.19
C GLU A 67 -0.23 0.86 -17.70
N ARG A 68 0.28 -0.33 -17.37
CA ARG A 68 -0.37 -1.60 -17.73
C ARG A 68 -1.73 -1.78 -17.06
N GLN A 69 -1.87 -1.42 -15.80
CA GLN A 69 -3.16 -1.47 -15.11
C GLN A 69 -4.18 -0.53 -15.76
N ILE A 70 -3.77 0.68 -16.15
CA ILE A 70 -4.63 1.63 -16.87
C ILE A 70 -5.02 1.08 -18.25
N GLU A 71 -4.10 0.47 -18.98
CA GLU A 71 -4.40 -0.18 -20.27
C GLU A 71 -5.45 -1.30 -20.14
N LEU A 72 -5.35 -2.11 -19.09
CA LEU A 72 -6.31 -3.16 -18.79
C LEU A 72 -7.67 -2.61 -18.31
N LEU A 73 -7.65 -1.52 -17.55
CA LEU A 73 -8.84 -0.91 -16.97
C LEU A 73 -9.68 -0.14 -17.99
N ARG A 74 -9.04 0.62 -18.89
CA ARG A 74 -9.74 1.48 -19.86
C ARG A 74 -10.85 0.77 -20.67
N PRO A 75 -10.64 -0.41 -21.26
CA PRO A 75 -11.69 -1.09 -22.02
C PRO A 75 -12.84 -1.61 -21.15
N LEU A 76 -12.68 -1.69 -19.84
CA LEU A 76 -13.69 -2.13 -18.89
C LEU A 76 -14.62 -0.98 -18.44
N LEU A 77 -14.27 0.27 -18.78
CA LEU A 77 -15.03 1.46 -18.42
C LEU A 77 -15.85 1.96 -19.63
N PRO A 78 -17.09 2.44 -19.41
CA PRO A 78 -17.98 2.89 -20.50
C PRO A 78 -17.36 3.94 -21.44
N ASP A 79 -16.55 4.84 -20.88
CA ASP A 79 -15.89 5.95 -21.59
C ASP A 79 -14.35 5.88 -21.51
N GLY A 80 -13.79 4.78 -20.99
CA GLY A 80 -12.37 4.67 -20.68
C GLY A 80 -11.45 4.88 -21.89
N ARG A 81 -11.91 4.52 -23.10
CA ARG A 81 -11.12 4.73 -24.35
C ARG A 81 -10.93 6.21 -24.71
N ALA A 82 -11.83 7.08 -24.26
CA ALA A 82 -11.74 8.53 -24.49
C ALA A 82 -10.87 9.25 -23.43
N VAL A 83 -10.52 8.57 -22.34
CA VAL A 83 -9.69 9.15 -21.26
C VAL A 83 -8.23 9.20 -21.69
N ASP A 84 -7.55 10.30 -21.37
CA ASP A 84 -6.11 10.45 -21.58
C ASP A 84 -5.34 9.57 -20.58
N ALA A 85 -4.91 8.39 -21.05
CA ALA A 85 -4.19 7.42 -20.25
C ALA A 85 -2.84 7.95 -19.74
N ARG A 86 -2.16 8.80 -20.54
CA ARG A 86 -0.85 9.36 -20.15
C ARG A 86 -1.01 10.38 -19.02
N ALA A 87 -1.98 11.29 -19.17
CA ALA A 87 -2.28 12.27 -18.12
C ALA A 87 -2.73 11.56 -16.83
N TRP A 88 -3.54 10.51 -16.93
CA TRP A 88 -3.96 9.69 -15.80
C TRP A 88 -2.76 9.05 -15.09
N ALA A 89 -1.91 8.31 -15.82
CA ALA A 89 -0.72 7.67 -15.26
C ALA A 89 0.24 8.70 -14.63
N ALA A 90 0.52 9.79 -15.35
CA ALA A 90 1.43 10.83 -14.89
C ALA A 90 0.95 11.48 -13.58
N GLY A 91 -0.35 11.80 -13.49
CA GLY A 91 -0.93 12.37 -12.27
C GLY A 91 -0.87 11.42 -11.09
N PHE A 92 -1.22 10.15 -11.30
CA PHE A 92 -1.17 9.11 -10.27
C PHE A 92 0.26 8.86 -9.76
N LEU A 93 1.20 8.62 -10.67
CA LEU A 93 2.62 8.38 -10.35
C LEU A 93 3.30 9.61 -9.73
N GLY A 94 2.95 10.81 -10.22
CA GLY A 94 3.46 12.06 -9.66
C GLY A 94 3.10 12.21 -8.18
N ALA A 95 1.85 11.96 -7.81
CA ALA A 95 1.41 12.02 -6.43
C ALA A 95 2.13 10.99 -5.54
N MET A 96 2.32 9.76 -6.04
CA MET A 96 3.06 8.72 -5.31
C MET A 96 4.51 9.12 -5.04
N ARG A 97 5.20 9.66 -6.06
CA ARG A 97 6.60 10.10 -5.92
C ARG A 97 6.75 11.25 -4.92
N VAL A 98 5.83 12.21 -4.94
CA VAL A 98 5.83 13.31 -3.95
C VAL A 98 5.71 12.76 -2.54
N THR A 99 4.79 11.81 -2.32
CA THR A 99 4.61 11.18 -1.01
C THR A 99 5.83 10.36 -0.60
N ALA A 100 6.40 9.55 -1.50
CA ALA A 100 7.59 8.75 -1.22
C ALA A 100 8.80 9.62 -0.84
N VAL A 101 9.05 10.71 -1.58
CA VAL A 101 10.12 11.67 -1.28
C VAL A 101 9.94 12.31 0.10
N ARG A 102 8.72 12.69 0.46
CA ARG A 102 8.40 13.23 1.79
C ARG A 102 8.60 12.20 2.90
N ASN A 103 8.24 10.94 2.66
CA ASN A 103 8.28 9.87 3.66
C ASN A 103 9.69 9.29 3.85
N LEU A 104 10.56 9.38 2.84
CA LEU A 104 11.92 8.81 2.88
C LEU A 104 12.76 9.27 4.09
N PRO A 105 12.81 10.56 4.49
CA PRO A 105 13.52 10.99 5.69
C PRO A 105 13.00 10.34 6.97
N VAL A 106 11.68 10.13 7.07
CA VAL A 106 11.05 9.47 8.23
C VAL A 106 11.51 8.02 8.31
N LEU A 107 11.42 7.28 7.19
CA LEU A 107 11.85 5.89 7.12
C LEU A 107 13.34 5.76 7.47
N ARG A 108 14.20 6.59 6.88
CA ARG A 108 15.64 6.63 7.20
C ARG A 108 15.92 6.99 8.67
N GLY A 109 15.10 7.81 9.27
CA GLY A 109 15.18 8.11 10.71
C GLY A 109 14.90 6.86 11.55
N LEU A 110 13.83 6.13 11.21
CA LEU A 110 13.41 4.92 11.90
C LEU A 110 14.42 3.77 11.75
N THR A 111 15.07 3.59 10.60
CA THR A 111 16.09 2.52 10.40
C THR A 111 17.29 2.63 11.34
N ARG A 112 17.53 3.80 11.94
CA ARG A 112 18.60 3.99 12.92
C ARG A 112 18.31 3.36 14.27
N THR A 113 17.06 3.08 14.57
CA THR A 113 16.60 2.64 15.91
C THR A 113 15.89 1.31 15.88
N ARG A 114 15.32 0.91 14.74
CA ARG A 114 14.50 -0.30 14.62
C ARG A 114 14.52 -0.89 13.21
N PRO A 115 14.38 -2.22 13.05
CA PRO A 115 14.23 -2.86 11.75
C PRO A 115 12.89 -2.46 11.10
N LEU A 116 12.87 -2.32 9.77
CA LEU A 116 11.66 -2.02 9.01
C LEU A 116 11.32 -3.14 8.02
N GLY A 117 10.03 -3.40 7.83
CA GLY A 117 9.55 -4.33 6.82
C GLY A 117 8.32 -3.83 6.08
N VAL A 118 8.07 -4.40 4.91
CA VAL A 118 6.84 -4.18 4.15
C VAL A 118 6.09 -5.50 4.02
N ILE A 119 4.79 -5.47 4.32
CA ILE A 119 3.85 -6.58 4.07
C ILE A 119 2.69 -6.04 3.24
N SER A 120 2.59 -6.42 1.97
CA SER A 120 1.55 -5.90 1.10
C SER A 120 0.78 -6.98 0.35
N ASN A 121 -0.54 -6.77 0.22
CA ASN A 121 -1.36 -7.52 -0.71
C ASN A 121 -1.11 -6.99 -2.11
N PHE A 122 -0.09 -7.54 -2.81
CA PHE A 122 0.40 -6.99 -4.06
C PHE A 122 0.50 -8.06 -5.16
N THR A 123 1.00 -7.69 -6.32
CA THR A 123 0.93 -8.45 -7.58
C THR A 123 2.20 -9.23 -7.92
N GLY A 124 3.19 -9.30 -7.01
CA GLY A 124 4.44 -10.04 -7.21
C GLY A 124 5.64 -9.15 -7.57
N ASN A 125 5.43 -7.86 -7.77
CA ASN A 125 6.45 -6.89 -8.17
C ASN A 125 6.69 -5.77 -7.15
N LEU A 126 6.40 -6.03 -5.87
CA LEU A 126 6.54 -5.02 -4.82
C LEU A 126 7.98 -4.47 -4.71
N ARG A 127 9.00 -5.35 -4.83
CA ARG A 127 10.40 -4.94 -4.77
C ARG A 127 10.79 -3.95 -5.88
N PRO A 128 10.57 -4.22 -7.18
CA PRO A 128 10.81 -3.25 -8.25
C PRO A 128 10.06 -1.93 -8.07
N CYS A 129 8.84 -1.96 -7.52
CA CYS A 129 8.08 -0.75 -7.23
C CYS A 129 8.71 0.09 -6.12
N LEU A 130 9.16 -0.54 -5.03
CA LEU A 130 9.88 0.13 -3.94
C LEU A 130 11.23 0.70 -4.40
N GLU A 131 11.95 -0.03 -5.27
CA GLU A 131 13.21 0.40 -5.86
C GLU A 131 13.02 1.66 -6.71
N GLU A 132 12.01 1.68 -7.60
CA GLU A 132 11.71 2.85 -8.43
C GLU A 132 11.32 4.10 -7.61
N LEU A 133 10.73 3.90 -6.42
CA LEU A 133 10.42 4.98 -5.49
C LEU A 133 11.62 5.38 -4.60
N GLY A 134 12.75 4.66 -4.67
CA GLY A 134 13.92 4.89 -3.82
C GLY A 134 13.71 4.52 -2.35
N LEU A 135 12.74 3.65 -2.07
CA LEU A 135 12.36 3.24 -0.72
C LEU A 135 12.92 1.87 -0.31
N LEU A 136 13.36 1.03 -1.27
CA LEU A 136 13.70 -0.38 -1.04
C LEU A 136 14.77 -0.55 0.05
N ASP A 137 15.81 0.28 0.04
CA ASP A 137 16.95 0.22 0.97
C ASP A 137 16.58 0.54 2.43
N CYS A 138 15.35 1.01 2.67
CA CYS A 138 14.87 1.24 4.03
C CYS A 138 14.33 -0.04 4.70
N PHE A 139 14.16 -1.13 3.96
CA PHE A 139 13.44 -2.31 4.46
C PHE A 139 14.32 -3.57 4.49
N ASP A 140 14.43 -4.17 5.67
CA ASP A 140 15.13 -5.45 5.87
C ASP A 140 14.30 -6.64 5.34
N VAL A 141 12.96 -6.52 5.41
CA VAL A 141 11.99 -7.55 5.00
C VAL A 141 10.97 -6.97 4.04
N VAL A 142 10.75 -7.61 2.90
CA VAL A 142 9.71 -7.23 1.93
C VAL A 142 8.91 -8.47 1.56
N LEU A 143 7.64 -8.50 1.99
CA LEU A 143 6.70 -9.60 1.75
C LEU A 143 5.59 -9.15 0.80
N ASP A 144 5.63 -9.69 -0.41
CA ASP A 144 4.58 -9.55 -1.42
C ASP A 144 3.67 -10.78 -1.36
N SER A 145 2.38 -10.57 -1.22
CA SER A 145 1.40 -11.64 -1.06
C SER A 145 1.40 -12.64 -2.22
N ALA A 146 1.62 -12.17 -3.45
CA ALA A 146 1.66 -13.04 -4.62
C ALA A 146 2.92 -13.92 -4.66
N VAL A 147 4.03 -13.46 -4.07
CA VAL A 147 5.28 -14.23 -3.95
C VAL A 147 5.19 -15.24 -2.80
N VAL A 148 4.65 -14.79 -1.65
CA VAL A 148 4.54 -15.64 -0.45
C VAL A 148 3.39 -16.65 -0.54
N GLY A 149 2.37 -16.38 -1.37
CA GLY A 149 1.16 -17.21 -1.47
C GLY A 149 0.18 -17.03 -0.31
N LEU A 150 0.36 -15.98 0.50
CA LEU A 150 -0.48 -15.62 1.65
C LEU A 150 -0.87 -14.15 1.55
N ARG A 151 -2.06 -13.80 2.05
CA ARG A 151 -2.57 -12.41 1.98
C ARG A 151 -3.06 -11.95 3.35
N LYS A 152 -2.85 -10.66 3.70
CA LYS A 152 -3.52 -10.04 4.84
C LYS A 152 -5.05 -10.10 4.65
N PRO A 153 -5.84 -10.41 5.66
CA PRO A 153 -5.49 -10.53 7.08
C PRO A 153 -5.07 -11.94 7.56
N ASP A 154 -4.61 -12.83 6.68
CA ASP A 154 -4.16 -14.18 7.09
C ASP A 154 -3.02 -14.08 8.11
N ALA A 155 -3.22 -14.61 9.31
CA ALA A 155 -2.26 -14.60 10.41
C ALA A 155 -0.88 -15.17 10.00
N ARG A 156 -0.86 -16.14 9.09
CA ARG A 156 0.37 -16.78 8.61
C ARG A 156 1.30 -15.80 7.90
N LEU A 157 0.77 -14.80 7.18
CA LEU A 157 1.61 -13.80 6.52
C LEU A 157 2.34 -12.92 7.54
N PHE A 158 1.65 -12.51 8.61
CA PHE A 158 2.28 -11.78 9.72
C PHE A 158 3.34 -12.64 10.42
N GLN A 159 3.06 -13.93 10.62
CA GLN A 159 4.00 -14.86 11.23
C GLN A 159 5.30 -15.01 10.41
N VAL A 160 5.22 -15.00 9.07
CA VAL A 160 6.41 -14.96 8.20
C VAL A 160 7.26 -13.73 8.50
N ALA A 161 6.65 -12.56 8.68
CA ALA A 161 7.38 -11.33 9.00
C ALA A 161 8.03 -11.40 10.40
N PHE A 162 7.29 -11.85 11.41
CA PHE A 162 7.83 -12.00 12.78
C PHE A 162 9.01 -12.97 12.82
N THR A 163 8.91 -14.08 12.10
CA THR A 163 9.99 -15.06 11.98
C THR A 163 11.23 -14.46 11.29
N ALA A 164 11.03 -13.68 10.22
CA ALA A 164 12.13 -13.03 9.52
C ALA A 164 12.88 -12.02 10.38
N PHE A 165 12.18 -11.36 11.31
CA PHE A 165 12.80 -10.45 12.28
C PHE A 165 13.32 -11.14 13.55
N ALA A 166 13.03 -12.42 13.75
CA ALA A 166 13.26 -13.15 15.00
C ALA A 166 12.65 -12.40 16.22
N ARG A 167 11.39 -11.97 16.07
CA ARG A 167 10.62 -11.21 17.07
C ARG A 167 9.24 -11.82 17.29
N SER A 168 8.67 -11.59 18.49
CA SER A 168 7.27 -11.93 18.77
C SER A 168 6.33 -10.85 18.19
N ALA A 169 5.05 -11.16 18.07
CA ALA A 169 4.04 -10.23 17.57
C ALA A 169 3.94 -8.95 18.42
N GLU A 170 3.99 -9.12 19.76
CA GLU A 170 3.85 -8.02 20.72
C GLU A 170 5.02 -7.01 20.67
N GLU A 171 6.16 -7.42 20.11
CA GLU A 171 7.30 -6.54 19.88
C GLU A 171 7.17 -5.71 18.60
N CYS A 172 6.22 -6.04 17.71
CA CYS A 172 6.09 -5.48 16.37
C CYS A 172 4.95 -4.46 16.28
N TRP A 173 5.14 -3.49 15.38
CA TRP A 173 4.10 -2.57 14.95
C TRP A 173 3.67 -2.87 13.51
N MET A 174 2.38 -2.75 13.23
CA MET A 174 1.84 -2.69 11.88
C MET A 174 1.26 -1.30 11.60
N VAL A 175 1.77 -0.66 10.57
CA VAL A 175 1.30 0.64 10.06
C VAL A 175 0.63 0.41 8.71
N GLY A 176 -0.65 0.75 8.59
CA GLY A 176 -1.40 0.54 7.35
C GLY A 176 -2.67 1.37 7.27
N ASP A 177 -3.24 1.46 6.06
CA ASP A 177 -4.46 2.21 5.79
C ASP A 177 -5.73 1.35 5.78
N SER A 178 -5.58 0.02 5.59
CA SER A 178 -6.71 -0.90 5.52
C SER A 178 -7.19 -1.34 6.90
N PRO A 179 -8.43 -0.95 7.32
CA PRO A 179 -8.97 -1.37 8.60
C PRO A 179 -9.02 -2.89 8.79
N ALA A 180 -9.39 -3.62 7.74
CA ALA A 180 -9.57 -5.08 7.83
C ALA A 180 -8.25 -5.84 7.61
N ALA A 181 -7.48 -5.47 6.59
CA ALA A 181 -6.29 -6.23 6.24
C ALA A 181 -5.11 -5.93 7.16
N ASP A 182 -4.88 -4.66 7.47
CA ASP A 182 -3.72 -4.23 8.25
C ASP A 182 -4.02 -4.21 9.75
N ILE A 183 -5.04 -3.46 10.15
CA ILE A 183 -5.28 -3.17 11.56
C ILE A 183 -5.91 -4.36 12.28
N ALA A 184 -7.06 -4.84 11.79
CA ALA A 184 -7.72 -6.00 12.39
C ALA A 184 -6.86 -7.27 12.25
N GLY A 185 -6.19 -7.45 11.09
CA GLY A 185 -5.31 -8.59 10.86
C GLY A 185 -4.12 -8.63 11.80
N ALA A 186 -3.44 -7.50 12.02
CA ALA A 186 -2.30 -7.40 12.93
C ALA A 186 -2.72 -7.52 14.41
N ALA A 187 -3.82 -6.87 14.79
CA ALA A 187 -4.36 -6.96 16.16
C ALA A 187 -4.74 -8.41 16.54
N ALA A 188 -5.31 -9.16 15.58
CA ALA A 188 -5.69 -10.56 15.80
C ALA A 188 -4.52 -11.49 16.11
N VAL A 189 -3.29 -11.10 15.77
CA VAL A 189 -2.05 -11.84 16.07
C VAL A 189 -1.26 -11.22 17.23
N GLY A 190 -1.77 -10.17 17.89
CA GLY A 190 -1.13 -9.52 19.03
C GLY A 190 -0.09 -8.45 18.66
N CYS A 191 -0.03 -8.01 17.41
CA CYS A 191 0.83 -6.94 16.97
C CYS A 191 0.21 -5.57 17.30
N SER A 192 1.02 -4.61 17.76
CA SER A 192 0.56 -3.23 17.92
C SER A 192 0.21 -2.59 16.58
N THR A 193 -0.78 -1.71 16.57
CA THR A 193 -1.37 -1.19 15.32
C THR A 193 -1.37 0.32 15.25
N CYS A 194 -1.02 0.88 14.09
CA CYS A 194 -1.12 2.29 13.79
C CYS A 194 -1.93 2.48 12.49
N TRP A 195 -3.14 3.01 12.62
CA TRP A 195 -3.99 3.26 11.46
C TRP A 195 -3.65 4.59 10.81
N LEU A 196 -3.20 4.53 9.56
CA LEU A 196 -2.96 5.72 8.73
C LEU A 196 -4.24 6.04 7.96
N ALA A 197 -4.87 7.15 8.27
CA ALA A 197 -6.11 7.57 7.61
C ALA A 197 -6.31 9.08 7.70
N PRO A 198 -6.88 9.72 6.65
CA PRO A 198 -7.30 11.11 6.71
C PRO A 198 -8.19 11.38 7.92
N ALA A 199 -8.03 12.55 8.54
CA ALA A 199 -8.71 12.90 9.79
C ALA A 199 -10.24 12.74 9.71
N GLU A 200 -10.81 13.06 8.55
CA GLU A 200 -12.24 12.98 8.26
C GLU A 200 -12.76 11.54 8.03
N ARG A 201 -11.86 10.55 7.83
CA ARG A 201 -12.29 9.17 7.65
C ARG A 201 -12.81 8.59 8.96
N PRO A 202 -14.08 8.16 9.04
CA PRO A 202 -14.62 7.61 10.27
C PRO A 202 -13.92 6.30 10.65
N LEU A 203 -13.74 6.08 11.95
CA LEU A 203 -13.26 4.80 12.45
C LEU A 203 -14.35 3.74 12.25
N PRO A 204 -14.06 2.62 11.57
CA PRO A 204 -15.02 1.54 11.43
C PRO A 204 -15.46 0.98 12.78
N ALA A 205 -16.74 0.61 12.90
CA ALA A 205 -17.28 0.02 14.13
C ALA A 205 -16.51 -1.26 14.51
N GLY A 206 -16.16 -1.36 15.79
CA GLY A 206 -15.40 -2.49 16.34
C GLY A 206 -13.90 -2.46 16.05
N LEU A 207 -13.38 -1.46 15.35
CA LEU A 207 -11.95 -1.28 15.15
C LEU A 207 -11.37 -0.39 16.27
N THR A 208 -10.29 -0.84 16.90
CA THR A 208 -9.57 -0.09 17.96
C THR A 208 -8.07 -0.15 17.70
N PRO A 209 -7.54 0.70 16.78
CA PRO A 209 -6.10 0.79 16.58
C PRO A 209 -5.43 1.39 17.81
N ASP A 210 -4.23 0.94 18.17
CA ASP A 210 -3.47 1.51 19.29
C ASP A 210 -3.08 2.95 19.05
N ARG A 211 -2.82 3.29 17.78
CA ARG A 211 -2.52 4.66 17.32
C ARG A 211 -3.25 4.97 16.01
N ARG A 212 -3.45 6.26 15.78
CA ARG A 212 -3.94 6.81 14.50
C ARG A 212 -3.10 8.01 14.10
N ILE A 213 -2.74 8.09 12.83
CA ILE A 213 -2.00 9.21 12.22
C ILE A 213 -2.65 9.62 10.90
N GLY A 214 -2.50 10.87 10.52
CA GLY A 214 -2.92 11.42 9.23
C GLY A 214 -1.82 11.39 8.17
N SER A 215 -0.55 11.29 8.59
CA SER A 215 0.61 11.23 7.72
C SER A 215 1.72 10.39 8.36
N LEU A 216 2.55 9.73 7.56
CA LEU A 216 3.73 9.01 8.07
C LEU A 216 4.74 9.94 8.78
N THR A 217 4.70 11.23 8.52
CA THR A 217 5.54 12.22 9.23
C THR A 217 5.25 12.31 10.72
N GLU A 218 4.07 11.87 11.16
CA GLU A 218 3.66 11.85 12.56
C GLU A 218 4.15 10.57 13.30
N LEU A 219 4.53 9.53 12.52
CA LEU A 219 4.81 8.21 13.06
C LEU A 219 5.91 8.18 14.15
N PRO A 220 7.05 8.91 14.02
CA PRO A 220 8.08 8.90 15.06
C PRO A 220 7.58 9.35 16.43
N ALA A 221 6.60 10.24 16.49
CA ALA A 221 6.05 10.76 17.75
C ALA A 221 5.06 9.81 18.46
N VAL A 222 4.61 8.74 17.78
CA VAL A 222 3.57 7.83 18.32
C VAL A 222 4.06 6.40 18.52
N LEU A 223 5.27 6.07 18.09
CA LEU A 223 5.87 4.74 18.23
C LEU A 223 6.65 4.53 19.55
N ASP A 224 6.78 5.56 20.36
CA ASP A 224 7.51 5.53 21.64
C ASP A 224 6.62 5.04 22.80
#